data_caa7746ce59e9e66c09a533ed8b59009
#
_entry.id   caa7746ce59e9e66c09a533ed8b59009
#
_cell.length_a   1.000
_cell.length_b   1.000
_cell.length_c   1.000
_cell.angle_alpha   90.00
_cell.angle_beta   90.00
_cell.angle_gamma   90.00
#
_symmetry.space_group_name_H-M   'P 1'
#
loop_
_entity.id
_entity.type
_entity.pdbx_description
1 polymer ?
#
loop_
_entity_poly.entity_id
_entity_poly.type
_entity_poly.pdbx_seq_one_letter_code
_entity_poly.pdbx_strand_id
1 'polypeptide(L)'
;MIQSRLTAMEPVKRYRHRLVLLLLPQAQFQSRMAAYQREVAIMGKHSCQASFVAELLECTQEEVKFLAEQKHCDFLLSYPPSRLKEIVRVLQSFGVSIAMMRERTLMLKCSPEVAQRRLWQVNDAGVLELHRIPHIMTSSDSVFHSSFTKWVLDAEALGGRASERELLMDRLGCSERELADLLSRKPHVARMKSGKLKRCLDVLQKEIGISSRAILREGGLLHFSKRRLLSRWAVLKPLDLPEPALVKDLMLAERKFVAKYGFGSK
;
A
#
# COMPACT_ATOMS: atom_id res chain seq x y z
N MET A 1 -2.05 -43.78 31.35
CA MET A 1 -2.30 -42.79 30.27
C MET A 1 -1.87 -41.38 30.66
N ILE A 2 -2.27 -40.80 31.79
CA ILE A 2 -1.87 -39.42 32.19
C ILE A 2 -0.35 -39.36 32.45
N GLN A 3 0.25 -40.35 33.09
CA GLN A 3 1.67 -40.39 33.43
C GLN A 3 2.58 -40.42 32.19
N SER A 4 2.20 -41.18 31.17
CA SER A 4 2.93 -41.21 29.88
C SER A 4 2.85 -39.89 29.11
N ARG A 5 1.73 -39.17 29.23
CA ARG A 5 1.58 -37.83 28.68
C ARG A 5 2.40 -36.80 29.44
N LEU A 6 2.50 -36.90 30.76
CA LEU A 6 3.32 -36.03 31.59
C LEU A 6 4.81 -36.16 31.22
N THR A 7 5.30 -37.36 31.01
CA THR A 7 6.69 -37.62 30.61
C THR A 7 6.98 -37.02 29.20
N ALA A 8 6.05 -37.18 28.25
CA ALA A 8 6.15 -36.58 26.91
C ALA A 8 6.12 -35.06 26.94
N MET A 9 5.58 -34.46 27.99
CA MET A 9 5.48 -32.99 28.14
C MET A 9 6.64 -32.36 28.94
N GLU A 10 7.62 -33.16 29.42
CA GLU A 10 8.76 -32.57 30.15
C GLU A 10 9.48 -31.43 29.38
N PRO A 11 9.68 -31.49 28.05
CA PRO A 11 10.23 -30.38 27.27
C PRO A 11 9.31 -29.15 27.23
N VAL A 12 8.02 -29.30 27.53
CA VAL A 12 6.95 -28.28 27.41
C VAL A 12 6.87 -27.39 28.68
N LYS A 13 7.94 -27.25 29.46
CA LYS A 13 7.94 -26.46 30.73
C LYS A 13 7.41 -25.02 30.60
N ARG A 14 7.30 -24.47 29.41
CA ARG A 14 6.93 -23.08 29.14
C ARG A 14 5.51 -22.87 28.61
N TYR A 15 4.70 -23.92 28.42
CA TYR A 15 3.34 -23.77 27.91
C TYR A 15 2.37 -23.41 29.04
N ARG A 16 1.74 -22.24 29.01
CA ARG A 16 0.70 -21.79 29.97
C ARG A 16 -0.54 -22.70 30.03
N HIS A 17 -0.71 -23.61 29.07
CA HIS A 17 -1.91 -24.45 28.90
C HIS A 17 -1.64 -25.94 29.04
N ARG A 18 -0.68 -26.35 29.89
CA ARG A 18 -0.34 -27.77 30.14
C ARG A 18 -1.56 -28.64 30.48
N LEU A 19 -2.42 -28.15 31.37
CA LEU A 19 -3.59 -28.91 31.82
C LEU A 19 -4.59 -29.15 30.66
N VAL A 20 -4.79 -28.17 29.79
CA VAL A 20 -5.69 -28.32 28.64
C VAL A 20 -5.19 -29.39 27.68
N LEU A 21 -3.87 -29.48 27.45
CA LEU A 21 -3.29 -30.50 26.58
C LEU A 21 -3.52 -31.93 27.14
N LEU A 22 -3.48 -32.13 28.46
CA LEU A 22 -3.73 -33.42 29.07
C LEU A 22 -5.17 -33.93 28.88
N LEU A 23 -6.13 -33.01 28.73
CA LEU A 23 -7.54 -33.31 28.55
C LEU A 23 -7.94 -33.57 27.09
N LEU A 24 -7.03 -33.38 26.14
CA LEU A 24 -7.33 -33.57 24.70
C LEU A 24 -7.49 -35.08 24.38
N PRO A 25 -8.33 -35.39 23.37
CA PRO A 25 -8.32 -36.73 22.76
C PRO A 25 -6.92 -37.11 22.26
N GLN A 26 -6.59 -38.39 22.25
CA GLN A 26 -5.23 -38.89 21.97
C GLN A 26 -4.66 -38.39 20.64
N ALA A 27 -5.47 -38.42 19.59
CA ALA A 27 -5.04 -37.97 18.28
C ALA A 27 -4.71 -36.45 18.25
N GLN A 28 -5.52 -35.63 18.94
CA GLN A 28 -5.28 -34.17 19.05
C GLN A 28 -4.05 -33.87 19.92
N PHE A 29 -3.84 -34.65 21.00
CA PHE A 29 -2.65 -34.55 21.85
C PHE A 29 -1.38 -34.83 21.01
N GLN A 30 -1.36 -35.96 20.28
CA GLN A 30 -0.22 -36.33 19.44
C GLN A 30 0.06 -35.28 18.35
N SER A 31 -0.97 -34.76 17.67
CA SER A 31 -0.84 -33.72 16.65
C SER A 31 -0.22 -32.44 17.22
N ARG A 32 -0.70 -31.97 18.40
CA ARG A 32 -0.16 -30.80 19.08
C ARG A 32 1.26 -30.99 19.58
N MET A 33 1.58 -32.19 20.10
CA MET A 33 2.95 -32.51 20.52
C MET A 33 3.93 -32.53 19.35
N ALA A 34 3.54 -33.12 18.22
CA ALA A 34 4.35 -33.09 17.01
C ALA A 34 4.57 -31.66 16.46
N ALA A 35 3.53 -30.82 16.53
CA ALA A 35 3.65 -29.40 16.19
C ALA A 35 4.63 -28.68 17.12
N TYR A 36 4.51 -28.90 18.43
CA TYR A 36 5.42 -28.31 19.43
C TYR A 36 6.87 -28.75 19.21
N GLN A 37 7.11 -30.06 19.00
CA GLN A 37 8.46 -30.57 18.72
C GLN A 37 9.08 -29.94 17.48
N ARG A 38 8.29 -29.69 16.43
CA ARG A 38 8.73 -28.95 15.24
C ARG A 38 9.15 -27.51 15.57
N GLU A 39 8.37 -26.79 16.39
CA GLU A 39 8.72 -25.44 16.83
C GLU A 39 10.00 -25.42 17.67
N VAL A 40 10.17 -26.38 18.58
CA VAL A 40 11.40 -26.53 19.36
C VAL A 40 12.61 -26.80 18.46
N ALA A 41 12.45 -27.65 17.46
CA ALA A 41 13.51 -27.93 16.48
C ALA A 41 13.87 -26.68 15.65
N ILE A 42 12.89 -25.86 15.31
CA ILE A 42 13.11 -24.58 14.60
C ILE A 42 13.84 -23.56 15.48
N MET A 43 13.50 -23.50 16.78
CA MET A 43 14.23 -22.68 17.74
C MET A 43 15.68 -23.09 17.91
N GLY A 44 16.01 -24.37 17.72
CA GLY A 44 17.39 -24.88 17.76
C GLY A 44 18.10 -24.57 19.08
N LYS A 45 19.22 -23.83 19.01
CA LYS A 45 20.07 -23.46 20.16
C LYS A 45 19.48 -22.38 21.08
N HIS A 46 18.37 -21.74 20.67
CA HIS A 46 17.83 -20.60 21.42
C HIS A 46 17.11 -21.03 22.69
N SER A 47 17.48 -20.41 23.80
CA SER A 47 16.90 -20.68 25.10
C SER A 47 15.49 -20.10 25.30
N CYS A 48 15.13 -19.09 24.51
CA CYS A 48 13.83 -18.42 24.59
C CYS A 48 13.42 -17.76 23.26
N GLN A 49 12.15 -17.39 23.12
CA GLN A 49 11.62 -16.71 21.94
C GLN A 49 12.36 -15.41 21.62
N ALA A 50 12.68 -14.59 22.62
CA ALA A 50 13.39 -13.35 22.42
C ALA A 50 14.78 -13.57 21.79
N SER A 51 15.50 -14.62 22.21
CA SER A 51 16.81 -14.99 21.63
C SER A 51 16.68 -15.45 20.18
N PHE A 52 15.64 -16.20 19.85
CA PHE A 52 15.36 -16.62 18.48
C PHE A 52 15.03 -15.42 17.57
N VAL A 53 14.14 -14.51 18.03
CA VAL A 53 13.75 -13.32 17.28
C VAL A 53 14.93 -12.36 17.12
N ALA A 54 15.80 -12.26 18.14
CA ALA A 54 17.01 -11.44 18.09
C ALA A 54 17.96 -11.89 16.98
N GLU A 55 18.21 -13.20 16.86
CA GLU A 55 19.01 -13.73 15.73
C GLU A 55 18.29 -13.54 14.40
N LEU A 56 16.98 -13.79 14.35
CA LEU A 56 16.18 -13.66 13.12
C LEU A 56 16.13 -12.23 12.58
N LEU A 57 16.13 -11.24 13.47
CA LEU A 57 16.09 -9.81 13.12
C LEU A 57 17.44 -9.10 13.24
N GLU A 58 18.54 -9.85 13.48
CA GLU A 58 19.89 -9.31 13.59
C GLU A 58 19.99 -8.16 14.62
N CYS A 59 19.42 -8.38 15.81
CA CYS A 59 19.40 -7.38 16.88
C CYS A 59 19.61 -8.04 18.26
N THR A 60 19.64 -7.23 19.33
CA THR A 60 19.78 -7.75 20.70
C THR A 60 18.47 -8.23 21.28
N GLN A 61 18.51 -9.04 22.35
CA GLN A 61 17.31 -9.48 23.05
C GLN A 61 16.56 -8.32 23.73
N GLU A 62 17.30 -7.29 24.17
CA GLU A 62 16.78 -6.08 24.75
C GLU A 62 15.99 -5.27 23.70
N GLU A 63 16.53 -5.16 22.48
CA GLU A 63 15.81 -4.53 21.36
C GLU A 63 14.54 -5.31 21.00
N VAL A 64 14.56 -6.64 21.00
CA VAL A 64 13.35 -7.45 20.79
C VAL A 64 12.30 -7.19 21.85
N LYS A 65 12.70 -7.09 23.14
CA LYS A 65 11.77 -6.75 24.21
C LYS A 65 11.17 -5.37 24.02
N PHE A 66 12.00 -4.39 23.72
CA PHE A 66 11.57 -3.02 23.39
C PHE A 66 10.60 -2.98 22.21
N LEU A 67 10.90 -3.70 21.11
CA LEU A 67 9.99 -3.81 19.97
C LEU A 67 8.66 -4.47 20.35
N ALA A 68 8.69 -5.51 21.19
CA ALA A 68 7.49 -6.22 21.62
C ALA A 68 6.59 -5.39 22.56
N GLU A 69 7.17 -4.43 23.29
CA GLU A 69 6.44 -3.48 24.14
C GLU A 69 5.74 -2.39 23.34
N GLN A 70 6.13 -2.17 22.08
CA GLN A 70 5.44 -1.24 21.22
C GLN A 70 4.01 -1.69 20.94
N LYS A 71 3.12 -0.75 20.69
CA LYS A 71 1.71 -1.01 20.44
C LYS A 71 1.52 -2.04 19.33
N HIS A 72 0.83 -3.14 19.66
CA HIS A 72 0.51 -4.26 18.75
C HIS A 72 1.68 -5.13 18.28
N CYS A 73 2.85 -5.06 18.93
CA CYS A 73 4.04 -5.85 18.58
C CYS A 73 4.33 -7.03 19.52
N ASP A 74 3.46 -7.29 20.51
CA ASP A 74 3.51 -8.45 21.42
C ASP A 74 3.55 -9.81 20.72
N PHE A 75 3.10 -9.86 19.47
CA PHE A 75 3.15 -11.06 18.64
C PHE A 75 4.57 -11.59 18.42
N LEU A 76 5.61 -10.74 18.47
CA LEU A 76 7.01 -11.18 18.33
C LEU A 76 7.40 -12.26 19.36
N LEU A 77 6.83 -12.16 20.56
CA LEU A 77 7.09 -13.11 21.64
C LEU A 77 6.02 -14.21 21.76
N SER A 78 4.92 -14.11 21.02
CA SER A 78 3.78 -15.03 21.12
C SER A 78 3.57 -15.89 19.87
N TYR A 79 4.01 -15.45 18.69
CA TYR A 79 3.86 -16.22 17.46
C TYR A 79 4.81 -17.41 17.39
N PRO A 80 4.41 -18.53 16.75
CA PRO A 80 5.30 -19.66 16.53
C PRO A 80 6.58 -19.24 15.80
N PRO A 81 7.76 -19.76 16.20
CA PRO A 81 9.03 -19.54 15.50
C PRO A 81 8.98 -19.83 13.99
N SER A 82 8.30 -20.92 13.60
CA SER A 82 8.10 -21.30 12.20
C SER A 82 7.46 -20.16 11.40
N ARG A 83 6.39 -19.58 11.93
CA ARG A 83 5.66 -18.49 11.29
C ARG A 83 6.54 -17.24 11.13
N LEU A 84 7.27 -16.86 12.18
CA LEU A 84 8.16 -15.69 12.13
C LEU A 84 9.30 -15.91 11.12
N LYS A 85 9.92 -17.10 11.12
CA LYS A 85 10.95 -17.45 10.15
C LYS A 85 10.42 -17.40 8.72
N GLU A 86 9.22 -17.91 8.49
CA GLU A 86 8.64 -17.95 7.15
C GLU A 86 8.24 -16.57 6.63
N ILE A 87 7.61 -15.72 7.46
CA ILE A 87 7.29 -14.35 7.03
C ILE A 87 8.54 -13.53 6.72
N VAL A 88 9.61 -13.67 7.51
CA VAL A 88 10.90 -13.02 7.23
C VAL A 88 11.47 -13.52 5.90
N ARG A 89 11.47 -14.82 5.66
CA ARG A 89 11.91 -15.41 4.39
C ARG A 89 11.11 -14.87 3.19
N VAL A 90 9.78 -14.82 3.31
CA VAL A 90 8.91 -14.27 2.27
C VAL A 90 9.26 -12.81 1.99
N LEU A 91 9.41 -11.97 3.02
CA LEU A 91 9.76 -10.57 2.83
C LEU A 91 11.13 -10.38 2.20
N GLN A 92 12.14 -11.17 2.61
CA GLN A 92 13.49 -11.14 2.01
C GLN A 92 13.48 -11.54 0.54
N SER A 93 12.65 -12.51 0.13
CA SER A 93 12.54 -12.91 -1.28
C SER A 93 12.00 -11.80 -2.19
N PHE A 94 11.36 -10.78 -1.62
CA PHE A 94 10.93 -9.56 -2.33
C PHE A 94 11.84 -8.35 -2.07
N GLY A 95 13.05 -8.57 -1.56
CA GLY A 95 14.06 -7.52 -1.38
C GLY A 95 13.89 -6.66 -0.12
N VAL A 96 13.05 -7.07 0.84
CA VAL A 96 12.90 -6.35 2.10
C VAL A 96 14.08 -6.66 3.01
N SER A 97 14.79 -5.65 3.46
CA SER A 97 15.91 -5.81 4.38
C SER A 97 15.45 -6.05 5.82
N ILE A 98 16.27 -6.71 6.61
CA ILE A 98 16.03 -6.90 8.06
C ILE A 98 15.91 -5.54 8.77
N ALA A 99 16.70 -4.55 8.37
CA ALA A 99 16.61 -3.19 8.91
C ALA A 99 15.20 -2.59 8.73
N MET A 100 14.61 -2.73 7.53
CA MET A 100 13.24 -2.29 7.27
C MET A 100 12.21 -3.06 8.11
N MET A 101 12.43 -4.37 8.33
CA MET A 101 11.53 -5.19 9.16
C MET A 101 11.56 -4.75 10.63
N ARG A 102 12.73 -4.35 11.15
CA ARG A 102 12.85 -3.77 12.49
C ARG A 102 12.16 -2.42 12.61
N GLU A 103 12.37 -1.55 11.63
CA GLU A 103 11.74 -0.22 11.59
C GLU A 103 10.22 -0.29 11.46
N ARG A 104 9.72 -1.28 10.73
CA ARG A 104 8.30 -1.47 10.41
C ARG A 104 7.81 -2.83 10.89
N THR A 105 8.05 -3.16 12.15
CA THR A 105 7.81 -4.48 12.76
C THR A 105 6.41 -5.02 12.52
N LEU A 106 5.38 -4.16 12.47
CA LEU A 106 3.99 -4.58 12.25
C LEU A 106 3.79 -5.37 10.93
N MET A 107 4.68 -5.25 9.95
CA MET A 107 4.57 -6.06 8.73
C MET A 107 4.74 -7.56 8.99
N LEU A 108 5.47 -7.94 10.03
CA LEU A 108 5.66 -9.34 10.44
C LEU A 108 4.40 -9.97 11.07
N LYS A 109 3.38 -9.16 11.36
CA LYS A 109 2.09 -9.64 11.88
C LYS A 109 1.25 -10.35 10.81
N CYS A 110 1.48 -10.04 9.54
CA CYS A 110 0.80 -10.68 8.42
C CYS A 110 1.06 -12.19 8.39
N SER A 111 0.11 -12.99 7.90
CA SER A 111 0.41 -14.40 7.66
C SER A 111 1.31 -14.57 6.43
N PRO A 112 2.23 -15.55 6.43
CA PRO A 112 3.13 -15.78 5.30
C PRO A 112 2.39 -15.98 3.96
N GLU A 113 1.26 -16.70 3.98
CA GLU A 113 0.45 -16.98 2.79
C GLU A 113 -0.19 -15.72 2.22
N VAL A 114 -0.74 -14.85 3.07
CA VAL A 114 -1.31 -13.56 2.66
C VAL A 114 -0.22 -12.64 2.14
N ALA A 115 0.92 -12.61 2.84
CA ALA A 115 2.09 -11.84 2.43
C ALA A 115 2.58 -12.25 1.03
N GLN A 116 2.83 -13.53 0.85
CA GLN A 116 3.30 -14.09 -0.42
C GLN A 116 2.31 -13.80 -1.56
N ARG A 117 1.02 -14.06 -1.35
CA ARG A 117 -0.03 -13.79 -2.34
C ARG A 117 -0.06 -12.31 -2.75
N ARG A 118 -0.08 -11.37 -1.78
CA ARG A 118 -0.18 -9.94 -2.07
C ARG A 118 1.09 -9.40 -2.73
N LEU A 119 2.26 -9.77 -2.23
CA LEU A 119 3.54 -9.33 -2.80
C LEU A 119 3.73 -9.88 -4.20
N TRP A 120 3.37 -11.14 -4.43
CA TRP A 120 3.42 -11.74 -5.75
C TRP A 120 2.51 -11.02 -6.74
N GLN A 121 1.26 -10.74 -6.34
CA GLN A 121 0.29 -10.01 -7.15
C GLN A 121 0.79 -8.61 -7.55
N VAL A 122 1.40 -7.89 -6.61
CA VAL A 122 1.93 -6.54 -6.85
C VAL A 122 3.21 -6.58 -7.71
N ASN A 123 4.05 -7.60 -7.51
CA ASN A 123 5.27 -7.81 -8.29
C ASN A 123 4.95 -8.22 -9.74
N ASP A 124 4.03 -9.16 -9.94
CA ASP A 124 3.57 -9.62 -11.25
C ASP A 124 2.97 -8.49 -12.08
N ALA A 125 2.24 -7.58 -11.45
CA ALA A 125 1.74 -6.37 -12.09
C ALA A 125 2.80 -5.28 -12.34
N GLY A 126 4.07 -5.51 -11.97
CA GLY A 126 5.17 -4.56 -12.16
C GLY A 126 5.06 -3.27 -11.34
N VAL A 127 4.28 -3.28 -10.25
CA VAL A 127 4.03 -2.07 -9.42
C VAL A 127 4.58 -2.20 -7.99
N LEU A 128 5.45 -3.19 -7.76
CA LEU A 128 6.11 -3.40 -6.48
C LEU A 128 7.15 -2.32 -6.22
N GLU A 129 6.95 -1.55 -5.17
CA GLU A 129 7.92 -0.60 -4.63
C GLU A 129 8.13 -0.87 -3.14
N LEU A 130 9.39 -0.92 -2.68
CA LEU A 130 9.72 -1.30 -1.30
C LEU A 130 8.98 -0.46 -0.26
N HIS A 131 8.83 0.86 -0.50
CA HIS A 131 8.13 1.76 0.41
C HIS A 131 6.63 1.44 0.57
N ARG A 132 6.02 0.68 -0.35
CA ARG A 132 4.61 0.24 -0.29
C ARG A 132 4.42 -1.02 0.54
N ILE A 133 5.48 -1.81 0.77
CA ILE A 133 5.37 -3.11 1.45
C ILE A 133 4.73 -3.01 2.83
N PRO A 134 5.08 -2.07 3.72
CA PRO A 134 4.40 -1.95 5.01
C PRO A 134 2.88 -1.79 4.88
N HIS A 135 2.42 -0.98 3.92
CA HIS A 135 1.00 -0.81 3.65
C HIS A 135 0.35 -2.10 3.09
N ILE A 136 1.04 -2.79 2.16
CA ILE A 136 0.58 -4.09 1.61
C ILE A 136 0.36 -5.09 2.73
N MET A 137 1.27 -5.16 3.70
CA MET A 137 1.27 -6.13 4.79
C MET A 137 0.25 -5.84 5.89
N THR A 138 -0.01 -4.56 6.18
CA THR A 138 -0.84 -4.15 7.34
C THR A 138 -2.28 -3.79 6.96
N SER A 139 -2.59 -3.64 5.68
CA SER A 139 -3.92 -3.29 5.20
C SER A 139 -4.93 -4.44 5.31
N SER A 140 -6.20 -4.11 5.51
CA SER A 140 -7.29 -5.06 5.25
C SER A 140 -7.37 -5.43 3.76
N ASP A 141 -8.02 -6.54 3.41
CA ASP A 141 -8.13 -6.97 2.01
C ASP A 141 -8.80 -5.91 1.13
N SER A 142 -9.86 -5.27 1.61
CA SER A 142 -10.56 -4.21 0.86
C SER A 142 -9.66 -2.99 0.59
N VAL A 143 -8.88 -2.56 1.59
CA VAL A 143 -7.93 -1.44 1.47
C VAL A 143 -6.78 -1.82 0.54
N PHE A 144 -6.25 -3.05 0.66
CA PHE A 144 -5.23 -3.56 -0.24
C PHE A 144 -5.70 -3.56 -1.70
N HIS A 145 -6.85 -4.16 -1.99
CA HIS A 145 -7.39 -4.21 -3.36
C HIS A 145 -7.65 -2.81 -3.94
N SER A 146 -8.21 -1.89 -3.14
CA SER A 146 -8.40 -0.51 -3.58
C SER A 146 -7.07 0.19 -3.90
N SER A 147 -6.04 -0.02 -3.10
CA SER A 147 -4.70 0.56 -3.31
C SER A 147 -4.01 -0.08 -4.52
N PHE A 148 -4.05 -1.40 -4.63
CA PHE A 148 -3.48 -2.15 -5.74
C PHE A 148 -4.07 -1.72 -7.08
N THR A 149 -5.40 -1.64 -7.20
CA THR A 149 -6.08 -1.14 -8.41
C THR A 149 -5.59 0.26 -8.79
N LYS A 150 -5.40 1.16 -7.81
CA LYS A 150 -4.87 2.48 -8.07
C LYS A 150 -3.42 2.44 -8.60
N TRP A 151 -2.56 1.61 -8.01
CA TRP A 151 -1.17 1.48 -8.44
C TRP A 151 -1.05 0.96 -9.87
N VAL A 152 -1.87 -0.05 -10.22
CA VAL A 152 -1.93 -0.58 -11.60
C VAL A 152 -2.40 0.51 -12.56
N LEU A 153 -3.49 1.21 -12.25
CA LEU A 153 -3.99 2.32 -13.07
C LEU A 153 -2.98 3.48 -13.21
N ASP A 154 -2.20 3.75 -12.16
CA ASP A 154 -1.13 4.75 -12.21
C ASP A 154 0.02 4.30 -13.12
N ALA A 155 0.43 3.04 -13.06
CA ALA A 155 1.46 2.47 -13.93
C ALA A 155 1.02 2.43 -15.40
N GLU A 156 -0.21 1.96 -15.66
CA GLU A 156 -0.81 1.99 -17.01
C GLU A 156 -0.92 3.41 -17.57
N ALA A 157 -1.20 4.38 -16.71
CA ALA A 157 -1.28 5.78 -17.12
C ALA A 157 0.08 6.34 -17.53
N LEU A 158 1.16 5.91 -16.89
CA LEU A 158 2.53 6.27 -17.29
C LEU A 158 2.89 5.67 -18.64
N GLY A 159 2.40 4.48 -18.97
CA GLY A 159 2.63 3.85 -20.28
C GLY A 159 4.11 3.68 -20.59
N GLY A 160 4.92 3.25 -19.61
CA GLY A 160 6.36 3.07 -19.74
C GLY A 160 7.21 4.33 -19.52
N ARG A 161 6.61 5.49 -19.25
CA ARG A 161 7.33 6.73 -18.89
C ARG A 161 7.86 6.64 -17.46
N ALA A 162 9.01 7.25 -17.20
CA ALA A 162 9.65 7.18 -15.88
C ALA A 162 8.92 8.03 -14.80
N SER A 163 8.13 9.01 -15.21
CA SER A 163 7.51 9.94 -14.23
C SER A 163 6.26 10.65 -14.76
N GLU A 164 5.49 11.23 -13.84
CA GLU A 164 4.38 12.14 -14.14
C GLU A 164 4.84 13.40 -14.91
N ARG A 165 6.09 13.81 -14.73
CA ARG A 165 6.67 14.93 -15.50
C ARG A 165 6.78 14.59 -16.98
N GLU A 166 7.33 13.41 -17.28
CA GLU A 166 7.42 12.94 -18.68
C GLU A 166 6.03 12.75 -19.29
N LEU A 167 5.07 12.22 -18.53
CA LEU A 167 3.69 12.11 -18.97
C LEU A 167 3.09 13.47 -19.34
N LEU A 168 3.32 14.50 -18.51
CA LEU A 168 2.83 15.86 -18.77
C LEU A 168 3.51 16.48 -19.99
N MET A 169 4.84 16.36 -20.11
CA MET A 169 5.60 16.89 -21.24
C MET A 169 5.13 16.30 -22.57
N ASP A 170 5.00 14.99 -22.62
CA ASP A 170 4.55 14.29 -23.82
C ASP A 170 3.10 14.65 -24.19
N ARG A 171 2.19 14.62 -23.20
CA ARG A 171 0.77 14.87 -23.43
C ARG A 171 0.47 16.35 -23.77
N LEU A 172 1.24 17.27 -23.25
CA LEU A 172 1.07 18.72 -23.51
C LEU A 172 1.97 19.23 -24.65
N GLY A 173 2.91 18.41 -25.13
CA GLY A 173 3.87 18.79 -26.15
C GLY A 173 4.73 19.99 -25.71
N CYS A 174 5.15 20.01 -24.42
CA CYS A 174 5.86 21.16 -23.86
C CYS A 174 7.30 20.83 -23.48
N SER A 175 8.13 21.86 -23.44
CA SER A 175 9.50 21.77 -22.94
C SER A 175 9.55 21.62 -21.41
N GLU A 176 10.70 21.16 -20.89
CA GLU A 176 10.91 21.09 -19.46
C GLU A 176 10.80 22.46 -18.77
N ARG A 177 11.22 23.53 -19.42
CA ARG A 177 11.12 24.91 -18.94
C ARG A 177 9.65 25.33 -18.77
N GLU A 178 8.81 25.07 -19.77
CA GLU A 178 7.38 25.38 -19.71
C GLU A 178 6.66 24.55 -18.63
N LEU A 179 7.03 23.28 -18.49
CA LEU A 179 6.51 22.46 -17.43
C LEU A 179 6.96 22.96 -16.04
N ALA A 180 8.23 23.34 -15.89
CA ALA A 180 8.76 23.89 -14.63
C ALA A 180 8.01 25.19 -14.25
N ASP A 181 7.72 26.07 -15.21
CA ASP A 181 6.92 27.27 -15.00
C ASP A 181 5.48 26.92 -14.56
N LEU A 182 4.84 25.96 -15.22
CA LEU A 182 3.51 25.46 -14.80
C LEU A 182 3.53 24.95 -13.36
N LEU A 183 4.50 24.10 -13.01
CA LEU A 183 4.61 23.50 -11.68
C LEU A 183 4.95 24.53 -10.59
N SER A 184 5.73 25.55 -10.93
CA SER A 184 5.99 26.68 -10.04
C SER A 184 4.71 27.46 -9.72
N ARG A 185 3.91 27.78 -10.73
CA ARG A 185 2.62 28.48 -10.56
C ARG A 185 1.54 27.60 -9.91
N LYS A 186 1.60 26.28 -10.10
CA LYS A 186 0.59 25.30 -9.65
C LYS A 186 1.25 24.09 -8.98
N PRO A 187 1.85 24.24 -7.79
CA PRO A 187 2.62 23.17 -7.14
C PRO A 187 1.81 21.89 -6.86
N HIS A 188 0.49 21.99 -6.75
CA HIS A 188 -0.38 20.83 -6.54
C HIS A 188 -0.37 19.85 -7.73
N VAL A 189 -0.09 20.32 -8.95
CA VAL A 189 0.00 19.48 -10.15
C VAL A 189 1.18 18.51 -10.03
N ALA A 190 2.30 18.94 -9.46
CA ALA A 190 3.47 18.09 -9.22
C ALA A 190 3.19 16.90 -8.27
N ARG A 191 2.14 16.99 -7.45
CA ARG A 191 1.74 15.95 -6.48
C ARG A 191 0.63 15.04 -7.01
N MET A 192 0.15 15.28 -8.23
CA MET A 192 -0.93 14.50 -8.81
C MET A 192 -0.37 13.18 -9.34
N LYS A 193 -1.07 12.10 -9.05
CA LYS A 193 -0.74 10.77 -9.56
C LYS A 193 -1.11 10.64 -11.04
N SER A 194 -0.34 9.83 -11.75
CA SER A 194 -0.42 9.61 -13.20
C SER A 194 -1.83 9.25 -13.69
N GLY A 195 -2.53 8.35 -12.99
CA GLY A 195 -3.90 7.98 -13.35
C GLY A 195 -4.90 9.15 -13.26
N LYS A 196 -4.72 10.06 -12.28
CA LYS A 196 -5.55 11.26 -12.19
C LYS A 196 -5.19 12.25 -13.30
N LEU A 197 -3.90 12.45 -13.56
CA LEU A 197 -3.41 13.32 -14.62
C LEU A 197 -3.94 12.88 -16.00
N LYS A 198 -3.75 11.60 -16.33
CA LYS A 198 -4.23 11.03 -17.59
C LYS A 198 -5.73 11.26 -17.78
N ARG A 199 -6.54 10.91 -16.77
CA ARG A 199 -8.00 11.11 -16.84
C ARG A 199 -8.39 12.57 -17.02
N CYS A 200 -7.73 13.52 -16.34
CA CYS A 200 -7.98 14.93 -16.51
C CYS A 200 -7.60 15.41 -17.91
N LEU A 201 -6.42 15.02 -18.40
CA LEU A 201 -5.96 15.38 -19.74
C LEU A 201 -6.88 14.80 -20.83
N ASP A 202 -7.31 13.53 -20.68
CA ASP A 202 -8.24 12.92 -21.63
C ASP A 202 -9.57 13.69 -21.69
N VAL A 203 -10.13 14.10 -20.56
CA VAL A 203 -11.34 14.91 -20.52
C VAL A 203 -11.13 16.27 -21.17
N LEU A 204 -10.06 16.97 -20.78
CA LEU A 204 -9.80 18.32 -21.28
C LEU A 204 -9.52 18.33 -22.79
N GLN A 205 -8.65 17.44 -23.26
CA GLN A 205 -8.19 17.44 -24.66
C GLN A 205 -9.18 16.74 -25.59
N LYS A 206 -9.72 15.55 -25.19
CA LYS A 206 -10.53 14.71 -26.09
C LYS A 206 -12.03 14.99 -26.00
N GLU A 207 -12.55 15.20 -24.76
CA GLU A 207 -14.00 15.38 -24.56
C GLU A 207 -14.43 16.85 -24.67
N ILE A 208 -13.60 17.79 -24.16
CA ILE A 208 -13.92 19.22 -24.16
C ILE A 208 -13.24 19.97 -25.33
N GLY A 209 -12.07 19.49 -25.76
CA GLY A 209 -11.33 20.10 -26.88
C GLY A 209 -10.40 21.25 -26.47
N ILE A 210 -9.98 21.31 -25.18
CA ILE A 210 -9.05 22.35 -24.70
C ILE A 210 -7.65 22.09 -25.23
N SER A 211 -7.02 23.11 -25.81
CA SER A 211 -5.64 23.01 -26.33
C SER A 211 -4.61 22.80 -25.22
N SER A 212 -3.52 22.09 -25.54
CA SER A 212 -2.37 21.93 -24.63
C SER A 212 -1.84 23.25 -24.10
N ARG A 213 -1.82 24.28 -24.99
CA ARG A 213 -1.34 25.63 -24.65
C ARG A 213 -2.24 26.31 -23.60
N ALA A 214 -3.56 26.14 -23.70
CA ALA A 214 -4.50 26.66 -22.70
C ALA A 214 -4.35 25.94 -21.37
N ILE A 215 -4.13 24.61 -21.39
CA ILE A 215 -3.88 23.80 -20.15
C ILE A 215 -2.58 24.25 -19.49
N LEU A 216 -1.50 24.46 -20.26
CA LEU A 216 -0.21 24.96 -19.72
C LEU A 216 -0.35 26.34 -19.07
N ARG A 217 -1.10 27.24 -19.72
CA ARG A 217 -1.34 28.60 -19.19
C ARG A 217 -2.15 28.58 -17.91
N GLU A 218 -3.21 27.76 -17.87
CA GLU A 218 -4.22 27.79 -16.82
C GLU A 218 -4.16 26.57 -15.88
N GLY A 219 -3.10 25.84 -15.78
CA GLY A 219 -2.86 24.60 -15.04
C GLY A 219 -3.84 24.21 -13.91
N GLY A 220 -4.64 25.16 -13.42
CA GLY A 220 -5.71 24.94 -12.44
C GLY A 220 -6.82 24.00 -12.92
N LEU A 221 -7.02 23.86 -14.24
CA LEU A 221 -7.97 22.91 -14.83
C LEU A 221 -7.67 21.45 -14.42
N LEU A 222 -6.39 21.11 -14.31
CA LEU A 222 -5.94 19.76 -13.93
C LEU A 222 -6.37 19.37 -12.50
N HIS A 223 -6.69 20.36 -11.66
CA HIS A 223 -7.12 20.09 -10.28
C HIS A 223 -8.56 19.57 -10.20
N PHE A 224 -9.40 19.89 -11.16
CA PHE A 224 -10.81 19.56 -11.12
C PHE A 224 -11.07 18.06 -11.30
N SER A 225 -12.14 17.56 -10.69
CA SER A 225 -12.59 16.19 -10.92
C SER A 225 -13.22 16.07 -12.33
N LYS A 226 -13.11 14.86 -12.92
CA LYS A 226 -13.80 14.53 -14.18
C LYS A 226 -15.28 14.93 -14.13
N ARG A 227 -15.96 14.57 -13.04
CA ARG A 227 -17.39 14.91 -12.86
C ARG A 227 -17.64 16.41 -12.96
N ARG A 228 -16.84 17.24 -12.28
CA ARG A 228 -17.00 18.71 -12.33
C ARG A 228 -16.71 19.28 -13.71
N LEU A 229 -15.69 18.78 -14.38
CA LEU A 229 -15.38 19.24 -15.75
C LEU A 229 -16.52 18.91 -16.71
N LEU A 230 -17.03 17.68 -16.70
CA LEU A 230 -18.09 17.24 -17.60
C LEU A 230 -19.44 17.87 -17.29
N SER A 231 -19.81 18.02 -16.01
CA SER A 231 -21.07 18.71 -15.65
C SER A 231 -21.09 20.15 -16.11
N ARG A 232 -19.96 20.87 -15.99
CA ARG A 232 -19.84 22.26 -16.50
C ARG A 232 -19.79 22.31 -18.01
N TRP A 233 -19.06 21.38 -18.62
CA TRP A 233 -19.02 21.27 -20.09
C TRP A 233 -20.40 21.07 -20.70
N ALA A 234 -21.24 20.21 -20.09
CA ALA A 234 -22.62 20.01 -20.58
C ALA A 234 -23.44 21.31 -20.61
N VAL A 235 -23.17 22.24 -19.70
CA VAL A 235 -23.81 23.58 -19.66
C VAL A 235 -23.20 24.56 -20.67
N LEU A 236 -21.87 24.50 -20.81
CA LEU A 236 -21.15 25.47 -21.64
C LEU A 236 -21.11 25.13 -23.14
N LYS A 237 -21.20 23.82 -23.45
CA LYS A 237 -21.14 23.32 -24.83
C LYS A 237 -22.15 23.99 -25.79
N PRO A 238 -23.45 24.17 -25.41
CA PRO A 238 -24.41 24.81 -26.30
C PRO A 238 -24.11 26.30 -26.56
N LEU A 239 -23.22 26.94 -25.76
CA LEU A 239 -22.94 28.39 -25.86
C LEU A 239 -21.84 28.71 -26.85
N ASP A 240 -21.19 27.70 -27.43
CA ASP A 240 -20.12 27.82 -28.43
C ASP A 240 -19.08 28.91 -28.10
N LEU A 241 -18.62 28.92 -26.86
CA LEU A 241 -17.69 29.93 -26.36
C LEU A 241 -16.29 29.77 -26.96
N PRO A 242 -15.60 30.87 -27.28
CA PRO A 242 -14.21 30.79 -27.64
C PRO A 242 -13.36 30.24 -26.51
N GLU A 243 -12.28 29.48 -26.84
CA GLU A 243 -11.50 28.73 -25.84
C GLU A 243 -11.08 29.53 -24.57
N PRO A 244 -10.62 30.81 -24.68
CA PRO A 244 -10.26 31.60 -23.51
C PRO A 244 -11.44 31.86 -22.55
N ALA A 245 -12.62 32.10 -23.11
CA ALA A 245 -13.85 32.30 -22.33
C ALA A 245 -14.32 30.98 -21.70
N LEU A 246 -14.30 29.86 -22.46
CA LEU A 246 -14.63 28.53 -22.01
C LEU A 246 -13.74 28.12 -20.81
N VAL A 247 -12.41 28.28 -20.93
CA VAL A 247 -11.46 27.97 -19.88
C VAL A 247 -11.73 28.78 -18.62
N LYS A 248 -11.95 30.11 -18.77
CA LYS A 248 -12.30 30.97 -17.64
C LYS A 248 -13.56 30.54 -16.95
N ASP A 249 -14.58 30.17 -17.69
CA ASP A 249 -15.87 29.73 -17.11
C ASP A 249 -15.82 28.35 -16.48
N LEU A 250 -15.07 27.40 -17.07
CA LEU A 250 -14.76 26.11 -16.42
C LEU A 250 -14.07 26.27 -15.06
N MET A 251 -13.25 27.30 -14.91
CA MET A 251 -12.49 27.59 -13.69
C MET A 251 -13.27 28.37 -12.62
N LEU A 252 -14.45 28.89 -12.92
CA LEU A 252 -15.24 29.64 -11.95
C LEU A 252 -15.44 28.89 -10.63
N ALA A 253 -15.45 29.62 -9.51
CA ALA A 253 -15.92 29.06 -8.26
C ALA A 253 -17.39 28.61 -8.39
N GLU A 254 -17.80 27.58 -7.67
CA GLU A 254 -19.13 26.98 -7.80
C GLU A 254 -20.26 28.01 -7.70
N ARG A 255 -20.21 28.87 -6.67
CA ARG A 255 -21.21 29.95 -6.47
C ARG A 255 -21.30 30.89 -7.68
N LYS A 256 -20.15 31.26 -8.27
CA LYS A 256 -20.11 32.16 -9.44
C LYS A 256 -20.61 31.45 -10.72
N PHE A 257 -20.33 30.16 -10.86
CA PHE A 257 -20.80 29.37 -11.98
C PHE A 257 -22.33 29.22 -11.93
N VAL A 258 -22.87 28.85 -10.76
CA VAL A 258 -24.32 28.74 -10.53
C VAL A 258 -25.03 30.08 -10.75
N ALA A 259 -24.47 31.18 -10.22
CA ALA A 259 -25.04 32.51 -10.42
C ALA A 259 -25.08 32.93 -11.91
N LYS A 260 -24.05 32.53 -12.69
CA LYS A 260 -23.96 32.88 -14.11
C LYS A 260 -24.84 32.01 -15.03
N TYR A 261 -24.98 30.71 -14.70
CA TYR A 261 -25.60 29.73 -15.61
C TYR A 261 -26.83 29.02 -15.03
N GLY A 262 -27.20 29.30 -13.79
CA GLY A 262 -28.42 28.75 -13.17
C GLY A 262 -28.38 27.26 -12.82
N PHE A 263 -27.20 26.61 -12.88
CA PHE A 263 -27.04 25.20 -12.61
C PHE A 263 -26.09 24.96 -11.45
N GLY A 264 -26.59 24.36 -10.35
CA GLY A 264 -25.76 23.77 -9.30
C GLY A 264 -25.41 22.32 -9.67
N SER A 265 -24.14 21.95 -9.48
CA SER A 265 -23.79 20.51 -9.50
C SER A 265 -24.48 19.85 -8.30
N LYS A 266 -25.54 19.05 -8.56
CA LYS A 266 -26.12 18.12 -7.59
C LYS A 266 -25.14 17.00 -7.26
#